data_f458a5db5ed7c6dd65014eddd97a756b
#
_entry.id   f458a5db5ed7c6dd65014eddd97a756b
#
_cell.length_a   1.000
_cell.length_b   1.000
_cell.length_c   1.000
_cell.angle_alpha   90.00
_cell.angle_beta   90.00
_cell.angle_gamma   90.00
#
_symmetry.space_group_name_H-M   'P 1'
#
loop_
_entity.id
_entity.type
_entity.pdbx_description
1 polymer ?
#
loop_
_entity_poly.entity_id
_entity_poly.type
_entity_poly.pdbx_seq_one_letter_code
_entity_poly.pdbx_strand_id
1 'polypeptide(L)'
;QFDKGVDYLYDLGVDYFISYTEEIESKAMNSDRLTFLFSSEPFSVFEVNSSKIELINQDIVVFSKVNKQEGILSSVFRDTNITNFFQKAYENFDELDEKRVVEVSNKIVIQPSNKNDLEVTDVKITNKKISFFTNNPGELHLIKVSYFPNWSISKGLGPFRTSPSFMSVIPNQEYVEINFEKTTLEKNSFYFSIFSLVLSL
;
A
#
# COMPACT_ATOMS: atom_id res chain seq x y z
N GLN A 1 -8.40 24.93 -0.16
CA GLN A 1 -8.90 23.61 -0.68
C GLN A 1 -7.90 22.94 -1.63
N PHE A 2 -7.22 23.73 -2.53
CA PHE A 2 -6.27 23.16 -3.48
C PHE A 2 -5.09 22.48 -2.78
N ASP A 3 -4.42 23.17 -1.86
CA ASP A 3 -3.25 22.66 -1.13
C ASP A 3 -3.57 21.38 -0.37
N LYS A 4 -4.70 21.36 0.34
CA LYS A 4 -5.18 20.13 1.01
C LYS A 4 -5.41 18.98 0.02
N GLY A 5 -5.90 19.27 -1.18
CA GLY A 5 -6.05 18.27 -2.24
C GLY A 5 -4.69 17.72 -2.71
N VAL A 6 -3.70 18.59 -2.85
CA VAL A 6 -2.32 18.19 -3.23
C VAL A 6 -1.66 17.38 -2.10
N ASP A 7 -1.89 17.72 -0.84
CA ASP A 7 -1.42 16.94 0.30
C ASP A 7 -1.99 15.51 0.26
N TYR A 8 -3.28 15.35 -0.04
CA TYR A 8 -3.85 14.01 -0.22
C TYR A 8 -3.22 13.23 -1.38
N LEU A 9 -2.90 13.89 -2.50
CA LEU A 9 -2.21 13.22 -3.61
C LEU A 9 -0.83 12.72 -3.17
N TYR A 10 -0.12 13.54 -2.42
CA TYR A 10 1.17 13.18 -1.83
C TYR A 10 1.05 11.97 -0.90
N ASP A 11 0.10 12.00 0.05
CA ASP A 11 -0.13 10.92 1.01
C ASP A 11 -0.59 9.61 0.34
N LEU A 12 -1.34 9.73 -0.75
CA LEU A 12 -1.76 8.59 -1.56
C LEU A 12 -0.68 8.08 -2.52
N GLY A 13 0.49 8.72 -2.56
CA GLY A 13 1.61 8.31 -3.42
C GLY A 13 1.28 8.41 -4.90
N VAL A 14 0.44 9.38 -5.28
CA VAL A 14 0.14 9.67 -6.69
C VAL A 14 1.40 10.20 -7.38
N ASP A 15 1.65 9.76 -8.62
CA ASP A 15 2.85 10.16 -9.37
C ASP A 15 2.64 11.45 -10.14
N TYR A 16 1.46 11.66 -10.71
CA TYR A 16 1.21 12.78 -11.62
C TYR A 16 -0.10 13.47 -11.30
N PHE A 17 -0.07 14.80 -11.41
CA PHE A 17 -1.24 15.67 -11.38
C PHE A 17 -1.40 16.33 -12.73
N ILE A 18 -2.63 16.36 -13.25
CA ILE A 18 -2.95 16.98 -14.53
C ILE A 18 -3.93 18.12 -14.28
N SER A 19 -3.57 19.34 -14.63
CA SER A 19 -4.47 20.50 -14.64
C SER A 19 -5.10 20.70 -16.00
N TYR A 20 -6.31 21.23 -16.00
CA TYR A 20 -7.08 21.53 -17.21
C TYR A 20 -7.43 23.02 -17.34
N THR A 21 -7.41 23.77 -16.26
CA THR A 21 -7.79 25.18 -16.22
C THR A 21 -6.62 26.05 -15.81
N GLU A 22 -6.54 27.28 -16.37
CA GLU A 22 -5.49 28.24 -16.03
C GLU A 22 -5.42 28.55 -14.53
N GLU A 23 -6.58 28.59 -13.84
CA GLU A 23 -6.63 28.83 -12.41
C GLU A 23 -5.91 27.70 -11.63
N ILE A 24 -6.20 26.45 -11.97
CA ILE A 24 -5.61 25.28 -11.31
C ILE A 24 -4.11 25.17 -11.68
N GLU A 25 -3.76 25.42 -12.92
CA GLU A 25 -2.36 25.45 -13.38
C GLU A 25 -1.54 26.48 -12.60
N SER A 26 -2.06 27.70 -12.47
CA SER A 26 -1.38 28.75 -11.69
C SER A 26 -1.16 28.37 -10.23
N LYS A 27 -2.13 27.68 -9.61
CA LYS A 27 -1.98 27.16 -8.24
C LYS A 27 -0.96 26.04 -8.18
N ALA A 28 -0.96 25.15 -9.17
CA ALA A 28 -0.02 24.03 -9.25
C ALA A 28 1.42 24.49 -9.44
N MET A 29 1.64 25.52 -10.26
CA MET A 29 2.96 26.16 -10.47
C MET A 29 3.55 26.75 -9.19
N ASN A 30 2.72 27.14 -8.22
CA ASN A 30 3.15 27.74 -6.96
C ASN A 30 3.18 26.74 -5.80
N SER A 31 2.95 25.44 -6.05
CA SER A 31 2.95 24.41 -5.03
C SER A 31 4.33 23.79 -4.87
N ASP A 32 4.86 23.73 -3.65
CA ASP A 32 6.13 23.06 -3.33
C ASP A 32 6.08 21.54 -3.51
N ARG A 33 4.88 20.97 -3.58
CA ARG A 33 4.66 19.53 -3.73
C ARG A 33 4.55 19.07 -5.18
N LEU A 34 4.51 20.02 -6.12
CA LEU A 34 4.32 19.73 -7.53
C LEU A 34 5.48 20.28 -8.35
N THR A 35 5.99 19.50 -9.28
CA THR A 35 7.02 19.90 -10.23
C THR A 35 6.43 19.89 -11.63
N PHE A 36 6.40 21.05 -12.31
CA PHE A 36 5.94 21.12 -13.70
C PHE A 36 6.82 20.27 -14.61
N LEU A 37 6.20 19.46 -15.46
CA LEU A 37 6.89 18.61 -16.43
C LEU A 37 6.76 19.17 -17.85
N PHE A 38 5.52 19.27 -18.33
CA PHE A 38 5.24 19.78 -19.67
C PHE A 38 3.77 20.18 -19.79
N SER A 39 3.42 20.91 -20.84
CA SER A 39 2.04 21.16 -21.23
C SER A 39 1.77 20.65 -22.65
N SER A 40 0.54 20.19 -22.83
CA SER A 40 -0.04 19.84 -24.13
C SER A 40 -1.48 20.31 -24.11
N GLU A 41 -1.70 21.49 -24.72
CA GLU A 41 -3.01 22.17 -24.64
C GLU A 41 -4.20 21.21 -24.86
N PRO A 42 -5.21 21.24 -23.99
CA PRO A 42 -5.41 22.19 -22.88
C PRO A 42 -4.86 21.71 -21.52
N PHE A 43 -3.96 20.74 -21.47
CA PHE A 43 -3.51 20.09 -20.25
C PHE A 43 -2.08 20.51 -19.87
N SER A 44 -1.85 20.69 -18.57
CA SER A 44 -0.50 20.81 -17.99
C SER A 44 -0.27 19.68 -17.00
N VAL A 45 0.90 19.03 -17.09
CA VAL A 45 1.27 17.83 -16.32
C VAL A 45 2.34 18.19 -15.31
N PHE A 46 2.13 17.74 -14.07
CA PHE A 46 3.03 17.94 -12.95
C PHE A 46 3.37 16.59 -12.33
N GLU A 47 4.60 16.45 -11.87
CA GLU A 47 5.01 15.36 -11.00
C GLU A 47 4.66 15.71 -9.55
N VAL A 48 4.09 14.75 -8.83
CA VAL A 48 3.85 14.88 -7.39
C VAL A 48 5.09 14.38 -6.66
N ASN A 49 5.73 15.23 -5.87
CA ASN A 49 6.98 14.92 -5.15
C ASN A 49 6.76 13.97 -3.97
N SER A 50 6.05 12.85 -4.19
CA SER A 50 5.67 11.90 -3.15
C SER A 50 6.72 10.80 -2.94
N SER A 51 6.97 10.43 -1.68
CA SER A 51 7.73 9.22 -1.37
C SER A 51 6.84 7.99 -1.54
N LYS A 52 7.37 6.93 -2.13
CA LYS A 52 6.69 5.63 -2.25
C LYS A 52 6.86 4.76 -1.01
N ILE A 53 7.87 5.04 -0.20
CA ILE A 53 8.21 4.25 0.99
C ILE A 53 8.48 5.23 2.12
N GLU A 54 7.79 5.05 3.24
CA GLU A 54 7.85 5.91 4.43
C GLU A 54 7.86 5.06 5.71
N LEU A 55 8.36 5.61 6.82
CA LEU A 55 8.10 5.03 8.14
C LEU A 55 6.70 5.43 8.60
N ILE A 56 6.02 4.53 9.29
CA ILE A 56 4.74 4.85 9.93
C ILE A 56 5.06 5.40 11.33
N ASN A 57 5.01 6.72 11.44
CA ASN A 57 5.20 7.46 12.70
C ASN A 57 3.87 7.86 13.36
N GLN A 58 2.78 7.75 12.61
CA GLN A 58 1.42 8.03 13.09
C GLN A 58 0.95 6.94 14.05
N ASP A 59 -0.05 7.25 14.87
CA ASP A 59 -0.72 6.28 15.72
C ASP A 59 -1.29 5.10 14.91
N ILE A 60 -1.10 3.89 15.42
CA ILE A 60 -1.54 2.68 14.74
C ILE A 60 -2.80 2.13 15.39
N VAL A 61 -3.86 2.03 14.60
CA VAL A 61 -5.07 1.30 14.97
C VAL A 61 -4.95 -0.14 14.44
N VAL A 62 -4.69 -1.08 15.32
CA VAL A 62 -4.56 -2.50 14.94
C VAL A 62 -5.93 -3.08 14.67
N PHE A 63 -6.13 -3.61 13.46
CA PHE A 63 -7.28 -4.41 13.09
C PHE A 63 -6.89 -5.88 13.06
N SER A 64 -7.40 -6.65 14.03
CA SER A 64 -7.12 -8.09 14.10
C SER A 64 -8.06 -8.86 13.17
N LYS A 65 -7.49 -9.62 12.25
CA LYS A 65 -8.25 -10.57 11.43
C LYS A 65 -8.85 -11.64 12.32
N VAL A 66 -10.16 -11.64 12.45
CA VAL A 66 -10.88 -12.68 13.21
C VAL A 66 -10.98 -13.92 12.32
N ASN A 67 -10.25 -14.97 12.66
CA ASN A 67 -10.46 -16.30 12.08
C ASN A 67 -11.77 -16.91 12.64
N LYS A 68 -12.91 -16.41 12.18
CA LYS A 68 -14.15 -17.18 12.33
C LYS A 68 -14.06 -18.35 11.36
N GLN A 69 -14.20 -19.57 11.87
CA GLN A 69 -14.56 -20.75 11.08
C GLN A 69 -16.00 -20.56 10.59
N GLU A 70 -16.18 -19.72 9.59
CA GLU A 70 -17.42 -19.68 8.83
C GLU A 70 -17.35 -20.81 7.80
N GLY A 71 -18.47 -21.48 7.58
CA GLY A 71 -18.55 -22.62 6.65
C GLY A 71 -18.01 -22.27 5.26
N ILE A 72 -17.48 -23.25 4.56
CA ILE A 72 -16.75 -23.15 3.30
C ILE A 72 -17.44 -22.27 2.24
N LEU A 73 -18.76 -22.18 2.25
CA LEU A 73 -19.54 -21.40 1.29
C LEU A 73 -19.63 -19.90 1.62
N SER A 74 -19.56 -19.51 2.90
CA SER A 74 -19.61 -18.10 3.29
C SER A 74 -18.27 -17.39 3.02
N SER A 75 -17.16 -18.12 3.09
CA SER A 75 -15.81 -17.58 2.80
C SER A 75 -15.57 -17.28 1.31
N VAL A 76 -16.32 -17.93 0.41
CA VAL A 76 -16.16 -17.74 -1.04
C VAL A 76 -16.82 -16.47 -1.55
N PHE A 77 -17.90 -15.99 -0.90
CA PHE A 77 -18.72 -14.92 -1.43
C PHE A 77 -18.65 -13.60 -0.65
N ARG A 78 -18.11 -13.58 0.56
CA ARG A 78 -18.00 -12.36 1.37
C ARG A 78 -16.87 -12.45 2.40
N ASP A 79 -15.74 -11.86 2.07
CA ASP A 79 -14.71 -11.63 3.10
C ASP A 79 -15.16 -10.45 3.99
N THR A 80 -15.87 -10.77 5.06
CA THR A 80 -16.33 -9.79 6.06
C THR A 80 -15.17 -9.03 6.70
N ASN A 81 -13.96 -9.64 6.75
CA ASN A 81 -12.77 -8.96 7.26
C ASN A 81 -12.33 -7.82 6.33
N ILE A 82 -12.40 -8.01 5.02
CA ILE A 82 -12.10 -6.94 4.06
C ILE A 82 -13.07 -5.79 4.24
N THR A 83 -14.38 -6.07 4.30
CA THR A 83 -15.40 -5.03 4.48
C THR A 83 -15.19 -4.26 5.79
N ASN A 84 -14.94 -4.97 6.89
CA ASN A 84 -14.71 -4.36 8.18
C ASN A 84 -13.41 -3.55 8.23
N PHE A 85 -12.34 -4.00 7.54
CA PHE A 85 -11.12 -3.23 7.41
C PHE A 85 -11.37 -1.91 6.68
N PHE A 86 -12.04 -1.95 5.51
CA PHE A 86 -12.33 -0.73 4.76
C PHE A 86 -13.27 0.21 5.50
N GLN A 87 -14.25 -0.31 6.22
CA GLN A 87 -15.08 0.52 7.09
C GLN A 87 -14.24 1.24 8.13
N LYS A 88 -13.35 0.51 8.82
CA LYS A 88 -12.45 1.08 9.82
C LYS A 88 -11.46 2.09 9.22
N ALA A 89 -10.92 1.78 8.04
CA ALA A 89 -10.04 2.70 7.31
C ALA A 89 -10.79 3.98 6.89
N TYR A 90 -12.04 3.85 6.44
CA TYR A 90 -12.87 4.98 6.06
C TYR A 90 -13.24 5.87 7.25
N GLU A 91 -13.57 5.28 8.41
CA GLU A 91 -13.86 6.02 9.65
C GLU A 91 -12.66 6.89 10.10
N ASN A 92 -11.44 6.55 9.69
CA ASN A 92 -10.21 7.28 10.02
C ASN A 92 -9.59 7.96 8.78
N PHE A 93 -10.32 8.09 7.68
CA PHE A 93 -9.74 8.61 6.43
C PHE A 93 -9.29 10.07 6.53
N ASP A 94 -10.09 10.91 7.19
CA ASP A 94 -9.76 12.32 7.38
C ASP A 94 -8.60 12.55 8.39
N GLU A 95 -8.20 11.49 9.11
CA GLU A 95 -7.14 11.50 10.13
C GLU A 95 -5.91 10.66 9.67
N LEU A 96 -5.71 10.43 8.36
CA LEU A 96 -4.60 9.60 7.86
C LEU A 96 -3.22 10.14 8.25
N ASP A 97 -3.11 11.45 8.46
CA ASP A 97 -1.89 12.10 8.93
C ASP A 97 -1.59 11.77 10.40
N GLU A 98 -2.62 11.46 11.19
CA GLU A 98 -2.51 11.19 12.61
C GLU A 98 -2.58 9.70 12.93
N LYS A 99 -3.34 8.92 12.14
CA LYS A 99 -3.63 7.50 12.41
C LYS A 99 -3.58 6.63 11.17
N ARG A 100 -3.02 5.44 11.31
CA ARG A 100 -3.05 4.38 10.28
C ARG A 100 -3.72 3.12 10.81
N VAL A 101 -4.66 2.58 10.05
CA VAL A 101 -5.25 1.26 10.35
C VAL A 101 -4.39 0.17 9.72
N VAL A 102 -3.92 -0.78 10.51
CA VAL A 102 -3.09 -1.90 10.05
C VAL A 102 -3.77 -3.23 10.37
N GLU A 103 -4.03 -4.04 9.34
CA GLU A 103 -4.60 -5.38 9.49
C GLU A 103 -3.49 -6.38 9.80
N VAL A 104 -3.60 -7.06 10.93
CA VAL A 104 -2.68 -8.12 11.34
C VAL A 104 -3.40 -9.45 11.51
N SER A 105 -2.74 -10.52 11.09
CA SER A 105 -3.13 -11.90 11.43
C SER A 105 -2.24 -12.36 12.57
N ASN A 106 -2.84 -12.83 13.66
CA ASN A 106 -2.18 -13.25 14.90
C ASN A 106 -1.80 -12.10 15.86
N LYS A 107 -1.30 -12.46 17.05
CA LYS A 107 -0.94 -11.56 18.15
C LYS A 107 0.40 -10.81 17.91
N ILE A 108 0.56 -10.23 16.73
CA ILE A 108 1.74 -9.40 16.45
C ILE A 108 1.48 -8.03 17.07
N VAL A 109 2.40 -7.57 17.89
CA VAL A 109 2.39 -6.19 18.40
C VAL A 109 3.12 -5.33 17.37
N ILE A 110 2.40 -4.40 16.78
CA ILE A 110 2.95 -3.40 15.85
C ILE A 110 2.93 -2.06 16.58
N GLN A 111 4.01 -1.33 16.49
CA GLN A 111 4.14 0.00 17.07
C GLN A 111 4.57 0.99 15.97
N PRO A 112 4.18 2.27 16.07
CA PRO A 112 4.70 3.31 15.21
C PRO A 112 6.22 3.45 15.40
N SER A 113 6.90 3.87 14.34
CA SER A 113 8.33 4.19 14.43
C SER A 113 8.53 5.49 15.20
N ASN A 114 9.55 5.52 16.06
CA ASN A 114 9.99 6.74 16.73
C ASN A 114 11.14 7.43 15.98
N LYS A 115 11.50 6.93 14.77
CA LYS A 115 12.59 7.47 13.96
C LYS A 115 12.04 8.39 12.88
N ASN A 116 12.73 9.49 12.64
CA ASN A 116 12.34 10.50 11.65
C ASN A 116 13.31 10.54 10.45
N ASP A 117 14.43 9.80 10.52
CA ASP A 117 15.50 9.80 9.54
C ASP A 117 15.48 8.51 8.68
N LEU A 118 14.45 8.35 7.89
CA LEU A 118 14.40 7.28 6.90
C LEU A 118 15.26 7.64 5.70
N GLU A 119 16.27 6.82 5.44
CA GLU A 119 16.96 6.80 4.17
C GLU A 119 16.60 5.52 3.42
N VAL A 120 15.98 5.70 2.26
CA VAL A 120 15.63 4.62 1.35
C VAL A 120 16.33 4.84 0.02
N THR A 121 17.09 3.85 -0.43
CA THR A 121 17.83 3.91 -1.69
C THR A 121 17.50 2.74 -2.61
N ASP A 122 17.86 2.86 -3.89
CA ASP A 122 17.68 1.83 -4.91
C ASP A 122 16.23 1.27 -5.01
N VAL A 123 15.24 2.14 -4.85
CA VAL A 123 13.83 1.76 -4.93
C VAL A 123 13.49 1.29 -6.34
N LYS A 124 13.05 0.04 -6.44
CA LYS A 124 12.56 -0.57 -7.69
C LYS A 124 11.19 -1.17 -7.45
N ILE A 125 10.20 -0.64 -8.15
CA ILE A 125 8.81 -1.11 -8.08
C ILE A 125 8.40 -1.62 -9.45
N THR A 126 8.02 -2.86 -9.51
CA THR A 126 7.49 -3.53 -10.72
C THR A 126 6.20 -4.26 -10.38
N ASN A 127 5.51 -4.79 -11.39
CA ASN A 127 4.27 -5.56 -11.21
C ASN A 127 4.45 -6.85 -10.39
N LYS A 128 5.70 -7.33 -10.23
CA LYS A 128 5.98 -8.63 -9.58
C LYS A 128 6.97 -8.53 -8.43
N LYS A 129 7.65 -7.40 -8.28
CA LYS A 129 8.71 -7.26 -7.30
C LYS A 129 8.85 -5.81 -6.86
N ILE A 130 9.03 -5.63 -5.56
CA ILE A 130 9.46 -4.38 -4.94
C ILE A 130 10.75 -4.67 -4.22
N SER A 131 11.76 -3.82 -4.42
CA SER A 131 13.02 -3.92 -3.68
C SER A 131 13.57 -2.54 -3.37
N PHE A 132 14.24 -2.41 -2.23
CA PHE A 132 14.88 -1.18 -1.78
C PHE A 132 15.89 -1.50 -0.66
N PHE A 133 16.77 -0.55 -0.37
CA PHE A 133 17.57 -0.55 0.84
C PHE A 133 16.99 0.44 1.86
N THR A 134 17.08 0.11 3.13
CA THR A 134 16.66 0.96 4.25
C THR A 134 17.72 0.98 5.34
N ASN A 135 17.93 2.13 5.95
CA ASN A 135 18.77 2.29 7.15
C ASN A 135 18.04 1.93 8.47
N ASN A 136 16.74 1.55 8.39
CA ASN A 136 15.90 1.28 9.57
C ASN A 136 15.27 -0.12 9.57
N PRO A 137 16.05 -1.22 9.51
CA PRO A 137 15.49 -2.56 9.70
C PRO A 137 14.86 -2.68 11.09
N GLY A 138 13.77 -3.43 11.21
CA GLY A 138 12.97 -3.57 12.43
C GLY A 138 11.84 -2.55 12.59
N GLU A 139 11.86 -1.46 11.83
CA GLU A 139 10.81 -0.45 11.84
C GLU A 139 9.68 -0.76 10.84
N LEU A 140 8.49 -0.23 11.09
CA LEU A 140 7.33 -0.41 10.21
C LEU A 140 7.40 0.56 9.02
N HIS A 141 7.61 0.00 7.83
CA HIS A 141 7.66 0.74 6.56
C HIS A 141 6.31 0.69 5.87
N LEU A 142 5.74 1.84 5.52
CA LEU A 142 4.61 1.98 4.61
C LEU A 142 5.14 1.94 3.18
N ILE A 143 4.50 1.14 2.35
CA ILE A 143 4.76 1.06 0.92
C ILE A 143 3.47 1.47 0.20
N LYS A 144 3.50 2.61 -0.48
CA LYS A 144 2.34 3.19 -1.16
C LYS A 144 2.02 2.46 -2.47
N VAL A 145 1.88 1.14 -2.34
CA VAL A 145 1.45 0.21 -3.40
C VAL A 145 0.27 -0.58 -2.85
N SER A 146 -0.73 -0.82 -3.70
CA SER A 146 -1.94 -1.55 -3.29
C SER A 146 -1.62 -2.92 -2.72
N TYR A 147 -2.22 -3.21 -1.57
CA TYR A 147 -2.11 -4.51 -0.93
C TYR A 147 -2.88 -5.58 -1.71
N PHE A 148 -2.21 -6.70 -1.93
CA PHE A 148 -2.82 -7.97 -2.35
C PHE A 148 -2.24 -9.12 -1.53
N PRO A 149 -3.03 -10.17 -1.25
CA PRO A 149 -2.54 -11.33 -0.47
C PRO A 149 -1.44 -12.13 -1.19
N ASN A 150 -1.18 -11.82 -2.45
CA ASN A 150 -0.13 -12.42 -3.28
C ASN A 150 1.28 -11.84 -2.99
N TRP A 151 1.35 -10.70 -2.31
CA TRP A 151 2.63 -10.12 -1.91
C TRP A 151 3.22 -10.90 -0.74
N SER A 152 4.50 -11.20 -0.81
CA SER A 152 5.28 -11.85 0.26
C SER A 152 6.62 -11.16 0.45
N ILE A 153 7.04 -10.94 1.69
CA ILE A 153 8.36 -10.43 2.01
C ILE A 153 9.34 -11.59 2.22
N SER A 154 10.54 -11.48 1.63
CA SER A 154 11.56 -12.53 1.74
C SER A 154 12.13 -12.65 3.15
N LYS A 155 12.37 -11.51 3.82
CA LYS A 155 12.92 -11.44 5.18
C LYS A 155 12.29 -10.30 5.97
N GLY A 156 11.42 -10.65 6.94
CA GLY A 156 10.70 -9.70 7.75
C GLY A 156 9.31 -10.18 8.12
N LEU A 157 8.49 -9.27 8.60
CA LEU A 157 7.08 -9.48 8.92
C LEU A 157 6.19 -8.70 7.96
N GLY A 158 5.06 -9.27 7.60
CA GLY A 158 4.11 -8.70 6.65
C GLY A 158 4.12 -9.45 5.31
N PRO A 159 3.68 -8.85 4.19
CA PRO A 159 3.02 -7.55 4.15
C PRO A 159 1.70 -7.50 4.91
N PHE A 160 1.46 -6.41 5.62
CA PHE A 160 0.21 -6.11 6.29
C PHE A 160 -0.61 -5.15 5.42
N ARG A 161 -1.94 -5.34 5.38
CA ARG A 161 -2.82 -4.33 4.77
C ARG A 161 -2.85 -3.10 5.67
N THR A 162 -2.62 -1.93 5.08
CA THR A 162 -2.55 -0.65 5.79
C THR A 162 -3.44 0.37 5.10
N SER A 163 -4.17 1.17 5.86
CA SER A 163 -5.07 2.19 5.28
C SER A 163 -4.32 3.18 4.37
N PRO A 164 -4.97 3.66 3.29
CA PRO A 164 -6.32 3.33 2.82
C PRO A 164 -6.43 1.95 2.15
N SER A 165 -5.41 1.45 1.47
CA SER A 165 -5.30 0.12 0.86
C SER A 165 -3.86 -0.21 0.46
N PHE A 166 -2.90 0.34 1.18
CA PHE A 166 -1.48 0.12 1.00
C PHE A 166 -1.01 -1.14 1.71
N MET A 167 0.26 -1.43 1.60
CA MET A 167 0.90 -2.45 2.41
C MET A 167 1.97 -1.85 3.32
N SER A 168 2.20 -2.50 4.45
CA SER A 168 3.35 -2.21 5.30
C SER A 168 4.11 -3.48 5.64
N VAL A 169 5.41 -3.32 5.91
CA VAL A 169 6.32 -4.40 6.26
C VAL A 169 7.24 -3.99 7.39
N ILE A 170 7.71 -4.98 8.16
CA ILE A 170 8.80 -4.82 9.12
C ILE A 170 9.98 -5.67 8.60
N PRO A 171 10.93 -5.08 7.87
CA PRO A 171 12.09 -5.82 7.37
C PRO A 171 13.03 -6.17 8.53
N ASN A 172 13.70 -7.31 8.46
CA ASN A 172 14.70 -7.72 9.45
C ASN A 172 16.14 -7.50 8.98
N GLN A 173 16.32 -6.88 7.82
CA GLN A 173 17.64 -6.55 7.22
C GLN A 173 17.52 -5.30 6.36
N GLU A 174 18.66 -4.70 6.00
CA GLU A 174 18.73 -3.46 5.21
C GLU A 174 18.19 -3.64 3.79
N TYR A 175 18.49 -4.74 3.10
CA TYR A 175 17.94 -5.04 1.79
C TYR A 175 16.57 -5.68 1.91
N VAL A 176 15.56 -5.01 1.38
CA VAL A 176 14.16 -5.45 1.40
C VAL A 176 13.76 -5.95 0.02
N GLU A 177 13.17 -7.14 0.00
CA GLU A 177 12.62 -7.73 -1.21
C GLU A 177 11.22 -8.28 -0.93
N ILE A 178 10.27 -7.85 -1.74
CA ILE A 178 8.86 -8.23 -1.68
C ILE A 178 8.48 -8.74 -3.07
N ASN A 179 7.97 -9.97 -3.13
CA ASN A 179 7.65 -10.64 -4.37
C ASN A 179 6.13 -10.86 -4.48
N PHE A 180 5.59 -10.69 -5.70
CA PHE A 180 4.22 -11.02 -6.02
C PHE A 180 4.15 -12.45 -6.56
N GLU A 181 3.57 -13.36 -5.79
CA GLU A 181 3.50 -14.78 -6.09
C GLU A 181 2.06 -15.28 -6.15
N LYS A 182 1.86 -16.37 -6.88
CA LYS A 182 0.57 -17.07 -6.84
C LYS A 182 0.34 -17.64 -5.44
N THR A 183 -0.86 -17.41 -4.91
CA THR A 183 -1.29 -18.01 -3.64
C THR A 183 -1.36 -19.53 -3.75
N THR A 184 -1.36 -20.22 -2.61
CA THR A 184 -1.54 -21.68 -2.57
C THR A 184 -2.86 -22.09 -3.22
N LEU A 185 -3.91 -21.29 -3.02
CA LEU A 185 -5.22 -21.54 -3.63
C LEU A 185 -5.15 -21.46 -5.16
N GLU A 186 -4.51 -20.44 -5.71
CA GLU A 186 -4.34 -20.28 -7.16
C GLU A 186 -3.49 -21.41 -7.76
N LYS A 187 -2.42 -21.83 -7.08
CA LYS A 187 -1.59 -22.96 -7.48
C LYS A 187 -2.43 -24.26 -7.52
N ASN A 188 -3.19 -24.53 -6.46
CA ASN A 188 -4.04 -25.73 -6.37
C ASN A 188 -5.16 -25.71 -7.41
N SER A 189 -5.85 -24.58 -7.60
CA SER A 189 -6.90 -24.45 -8.61
C SER A 189 -6.38 -24.72 -10.03
N PHE A 190 -5.17 -24.26 -10.33
CA PHE A 190 -4.51 -24.56 -11.60
C PHE A 190 -4.25 -26.06 -11.80
N TYR A 191 -3.76 -26.76 -10.77
CA TYR A 191 -3.55 -28.21 -10.83
C TYR A 191 -4.87 -28.99 -10.99
N PHE A 192 -5.92 -28.57 -10.28
CA PHE A 192 -7.26 -29.19 -10.45
C PHE A 192 -7.81 -28.98 -11.86
N SER A 193 -7.60 -27.81 -12.46
CA SER A 193 -8.02 -27.54 -13.85
C SER A 193 -7.32 -28.44 -14.84
N ILE A 194 -6.00 -28.64 -14.70
CA ILE A 194 -5.24 -29.56 -15.55
C ILE A 194 -5.72 -31.00 -15.35
N PHE A 195 -5.91 -31.44 -14.10
CA PHE A 195 -6.37 -32.78 -13.79
C PHE A 195 -7.76 -33.05 -14.40
N SER A 196 -8.69 -32.12 -14.30
CA SER A 196 -10.01 -32.21 -14.91
C SER A 196 -9.92 -32.33 -16.45
N LEU A 197 -9.03 -31.56 -17.08
CA LEU A 197 -8.82 -31.63 -18.54
C LEU A 197 -8.31 -33.01 -18.96
N VAL A 198 -7.36 -33.59 -18.21
CA VAL A 198 -6.81 -34.94 -18.52
C VAL A 198 -7.86 -36.03 -18.36
N LEU A 199 -8.79 -35.90 -17.38
CA LEU A 199 -9.87 -36.86 -17.17
C LEU A 199 -10.99 -36.77 -18.25
N SER A 200 -11.05 -35.66 -19.00
CA SER A 200 -12.07 -35.42 -20.03
C SER A 200 -11.61 -35.87 -21.43
N LEU A 201 -10.35 -36.27 -21.57
CA LEU A 201 -9.76 -36.84 -22.79
C LEU A 201 -9.82 -38.36 -22.76
#